data_a6639690e3a7196429398381f54e8045
#
_entry.id   a6639690e3a7196429398381f54e8045
#
_cell.length_a   1.000
_cell.length_b   1.000
_cell.length_c   1.000
_cell.angle_alpha   90.00
_cell.angle_beta   90.00
_cell.angle_gamma   90.00
#
_symmetry.space_group_name_H-M   'P 1'
#
loop_
_entity.id
_entity.type
_entity.pdbx_description
1 polymer ?
#
loop_
_entity_poly.entity_id
_entity_poly.type
_entity_poly.pdbx_seq_one_letter_code
_entity_poly.pdbx_strand_id
1 'polypeptide(L)'
;MSTFFFFNVFYYIIKIYELKKRGVGMKALITGASSGIGLDIARYLATKKYELILVARNREKLEKIQEALPTKVTIIVADLSNEQKVKELYVLTKKENIDILINNAGFGMFGEFTTTDLQQELEMIDTNIKAVHILTKAFLKDMEKRKSGYILNVASSAAFQPGPLMSTYYATKSYVYQLSEALWYEQKKKKSNVQISVLCPGPVDTNFNNVAGVKFGVKPLKSTYVAKYAIDQMIDKKKMLIIPGFKMKCAKFFGRFLSDKFLLRCAYRIQKKKAK
;
A
#
# COMPACT_ATOMS: atom_id res chain seq x y z
N MET A 1 -1.34 -21.19 45.58
CA MET A 1 -2.37 -20.39 44.86
C MET A 1 -1.83 -19.52 43.70
N SER A 2 -0.53 -19.36 43.53
CA SER A 2 0.08 -18.45 42.50
C SER A 2 0.32 -19.07 41.12
N THR A 3 0.64 -20.34 41.00
CA THR A 3 1.03 -21.01 39.74
C THR A 3 -0.13 -21.17 38.76
N PHE A 4 -1.35 -21.43 39.27
CA PHE A 4 -2.55 -21.60 38.44
C PHE A 4 -3.04 -20.29 37.81
N PHE A 5 -2.81 -19.17 38.50
CA PHE A 5 -3.15 -17.83 37.98
C PHE A 5 -2.23 -17.42 36.85
N PHE A 6 -0.91 -17.68 36.98
CA PHE A 6 0.07 -17.42 35.92
C PHE A 6 -0.16 -18.25 34.66
N PHE A 7 -0.53 -19.53 34.81
CA PHE A 7 -0.83 -20.41 33.68
C PHE A 7 -2.08 -19.96 32.89
N ASN A 8 -3.14 -19.55 33.60
CA ASN A 8 -4.32 -18.99 32.96
C ASN A 8 -4.05 -17.66 32.23
N VAL A 9 -3.32 -16.73 32.85
CA VAL A 9 -2.95 -15.47 32.22
C VAL A 9 -2.09 -15.71 30.97
N PHE A 10 -1.13 -16.62 31.01
CA PHE A 10 -0.28 -16.97 29.88
C PHE A 10 -1.06 -17.65 28.75
N TYR A 11 -1.99 -18.56 29.09
CA TYR A 11 -2.91 -19.18 28.13
C TYR A 11 -3.81 -18.15 27.45
N TYR A 12 -4.39 -17.22 28.22
CA TYR A 12 -5.19 -16.13 27.65
C TYR A 12 -4.37 -15.19 26.75
N ILE A 13 -3.14 -14.87 27.13
CA ILE A 13 -2.23 -14.05 26.31
C ILE A 13 -1.90 -14.75 24.98
N ILE A 14 -1.59 -16.05 25.01
CA ILE A 14 -1.33 -16.84 23.80
C ILE A 14 -2.59 -16.90 22.93
N LYS A 15 -3.75 -17.16 23.53
CA LYS A 15 -5.02 -17.24 22.81
C LYS A 15 -5.40 -15.91 22.17
N ILE A 16 -5.19 -14.77 22.86
CA ILE A 16 -5.39 -13.43 22.31
C ILE A 16 -4.37 -13.15 21.18
N TYR A 17 -3.12 -13.58 21.35
CA TYR A 17 -2.10 -13.45 20.32
C TYR A 17 -2.44 -14.26 19.06
N GLU A 18 -2.90 -15.50 19.22
CA GLU A 18 -3.35 -16.32 18.10
C GLU A 18 -4.63 -15.78 17.43
N LEU A 19 -5.61 -15.28 18.20
CA LEU A 19 -6.81 -14.64 17.68
C LEU A 19 -6.45 -13.36 16.88
N LYS A 20 -5.54 -12.54 17.39
CA LYS A 20 -5.01 -11.37 16.65
C LYS A 20 -4.26 -11.79 15.40
N LYS A 21 -3.48 -12.87 15.44
CA LYS A 21 -2.80 -13.42 14.25
C LYS A 21 -3.79 -13.94 13.20
N ARG A 22 -4.98 -14.36 13.63
CA ARG A 22 -6.11 -14.76 12.77
C ARG A 22 -7.01 -13.58 12.37
N GLY A 23 -6.66 -12.35 12.75
CA GLY A 23 -7.42 -11.14 12.38
C GLY A 23 -8.70 -10.90 13.16
N VAL A 24 -9.06 -11.79 14.09
CA VAL A 24 -10.31 -11.67 14.84
C VAL A 24 -10.29 -10.42 15.73
N GLY A 25 -11.23 -9.51 15.50
CA GLY A 25 -11.33 -8.23 16.18
C GLY A 25 -10.33 -7.16 15.68
N MET A 26 -9.57 -7.42 14.61
CA MET A 26 -8.70 -6.43 13.98
C MET A 26 -9.39 -5.76 12.80
N LYS A 27 -9.09 -4.48 12.60
CA LYS A 27 -9.71 -3.64 11.57
C LYS A 27 -8.68 -3.08 10.59
N ALA A 28 -8.96 -3.21 9.29
CA ALA A 28 -8.10 -2.68 8.23
C ALA A 28 -8.82 -1.61 7.41
N LEU A 29 -8.16 -0.47 7.21
CA LEU A 29 -8.59 0.57 6.28
C LEU A 29 -7.76 0.47 5.00
N ILE A 30 -8.43 0.34 3.85
CA ILE A 30 -7.81 0.13 2.55
C ILE A 30 -8.25 1.21 1.58
N THR A 31 -7.32 2.02 1.10
CA THR A 31 -7.59 3.01 0.05
C THR A 31 -7.41 2.41 -1.34
N GLY A 32 -8.19 2.88 -2.32
CA GLY A 32 -8.17 2.31 -3.67
C GLY A 32 -8.67 0.86 -3.72
N ALA A 33 -9.64 0.52 -2.86
CA ALA A 33 -10.10 -0.84 -2.63
C ALA A 33 -11.05 -1.38 -3.71
N SER A 34 -11.45 -0.58 -4.72
CA SER A 34 -12.44 -0.98 -5.73
C SER A 34 -11.88 -1.84 -6.87
N SER A 35 -10.56 -2.05 -6.94
CA SER A 35 -9.92 -2.86 -7.98
C SER A 35 -8.47 -3.25 -7.64
N GLY A 36 -7.90 -4.16 -8.44
CA GLY A 36 -6.48 -4.50 -8.43
C GLY A 36 -5.95 -4.96 -7.07
N ILE A 37 -4.76 -4.49 -6.71
CA ILE A 37 -4.07 -4.91 -5.47
C ILE A 37 -4.91 -4.60 -4.22
N GLY A 38 -5.54 -3.42 -4.16
CA GLY A 38 -6.35 -3.02 -3.00
C GLY A 38 -7.56 -3.93 -2.78
N LEU A 39 -8.26 -4.31 -3.85
CA LEU A 39 -9.36 -5.27 -3.79
C LEU A 39 -8.89 -6.65 -3.35
N ASP A 40 -7.77 -7.13 -3.91
CA ASP A 40 -7.27 -8.46 -3.55
C ASP A 40 -6.67 -8.50 -2.14
N ILE A 41 -6.13 -7.38 -1.62
CA ILE A 41 -5.80 -7.24 -0.20
C ILE A 41 -7.06 -7.33 0.66
N ALA A 42 -8.15 -6.63 0.26
CA ALA A 42 -9.43 -6.70 0.99
C ALA A 42 -9.96 -8.14 1.03
N ARG A 43 -9.98 -8.84 -0.11
CA ARG A 43 -10.36 -10.24 -0.18
C ARG A 43 -9.51 -11.13 0.72
N TYR A 44 -8.19 -10.95 0.69
CA TYR A 44 -7.28 -11.76 1.50
C TYR A 44 -7.46 -11.51 3.00
N LEU A 45 -7.61 -10.24 3.42
CA LEU A 45 -7.88 -9.91 4.82
C LEU A 45 -9.26 -10.40 5.29
N ALA A 46 -10.28 -10.39 4.40
CA ALA A 46 -11.60 -10.94 4.68
C ALA A 46 -11.53 -12.45 5.00
N THR A 47 -10.73 -13.24 4.25
CA THR A 47 -10.52 -14.67 4.56
C THR A 47 -9.87 -14.89 5.93
N LYS A 48 -9.13 -13.90 6.41
CA LYS A 48 -8.53 -13.88 7.76
C LYS A 48 -9.44 -13.25 8.82
N LYS A 49 -10.70 -12.94 8.49
CA LYS A 49 -11.73 -12.37 9.37
C LYS A 49 -11.42 -10.98 9.94
N TYR A 50 -10.65 -10.17 9.21
CA TYR A 50 -10.51 -8.76 9.55
C TYR A 50 -11.79 -8.01 9.22
N GLU A 51 -12.20 -7.06 10.07
CA GLU A 51 -13.18 -6.04 9.70
C GLU A 51 -12.52 -5.07 8.71
N LEU A 52 -13.26 -4.62 7.70
CA LEU A 52 -12.70 -3.81 6.62
C LEU A 52 -13.40 -2.47 6.50
N ILE A 53 -12.61 -1.41 6.31
CA ILE A 53 -13.09 -0.12 5.82
C ILE A 53 -12.50 0.07 4.42
N LEU A 54 -13.37 0.05 3.40
CA LEU A 54 -12.97 0.16 2.00
C LEU A 54 -13.23 1.56 1.48
N VAL A 55 -12.19 2.19 0.94
CA VAL A 55 -12.23 3.56 0.45
C VAL A 55 -11.95 3.61 -1.04
N ALA A 56 -12.86 4.17 -1.84
CA ALA A 56 -12.69 4.43 -3.26
C ALA A 56 -13.72 5.48 -3.75
N ARG A 57 -13.60 5.91 -5.01
CA ARG A 57 -14.52 6.89 -5.63
C ARG A 57 -15.83 6.27 -6.11
N ASN A 58 -15.81 5.02 -6.55
CA ASN A 58 -16.98 4.37 -7.15
C ASN A 58 -17.79 3.61 -6.09
N ARG A 59 -18.95 4.15 -5.71
CA ARG A 59 -19.90 3.60 -4.73
C ARG A 59 -20.39 2.21 -5.13
N GLU A 60 -20.91 2.06 -6.34
CA GLU A 60 -21.50 0.79 -6.80
C GLU A 60 -20.52 -0.38 -6.75
N LYS A 61 -19.25 -0.11 -7.13
CA LYS A 61 -18.19 -1.14 -7.02
C LYS A 61 -17.92 -1.52 -5.56
N LEU A 62 -17.91 -0.53 -4.66
CA LEU A 62 -17.70 -0.80 -3.23
C LEU A 62 -18.86 -1.59 -2.63
N GLU A 63 -20.11 -1.30 -2.99
CA GLU A 63 -21.30 -2.01 -2.53
C GLU A 63 -21.27 -3.48 -2.97
N LYS A 64 -20.99 -3.75 -4.26
CA LYS A 64 -20.81 -5.12 -4.76
C LYS A 64 -19.70 -5.89 -4.04
N ILE A 65 -18.61 -5.20 -3.68
CA ILE A 65 -17.50 -5.82 -2.93
C ILE A 65 -17.92 -6.09 -1.49
N GLN A 66 -18.65 -5.16 -0.86
CA GLN A 66 -19.17 -5.32 0.50
C GLN A 66 -20.07 -6.55 0.61
N GLU A 67 -20.99 -6.73 -0.34
CA GLU A 67 -21.90 -7.88 -0.38
C GLU A 67 -21.17 -9.22 -0.59
N ALA A 68 -20.07 -9.20 -1.35
CA ALA A 68 -19.33 -10.42 -1.70
C ALA A 68 -18.32 -10.88 -0.64
N LEU A 69 -17.96 -10.03 0.33
CA LEU A 69 -16.90 -10.37 1.30
C LEU A 69 -17.48 -11.00 2.58
N PRO A 70 -16.89 -12.14 3.06
CA PRO A 70 -17.40 -12.88 4.22
C PRO A 70 -16.94 -12.28 5.56
N THR A 71 -17.03 -10.95 5.69
CA THR A 71 -16.66 -10.23 6.91
C THR A 71 -17.43 -8.90 6.99
N LYS A 72 -17.38 -8.25 8.14
CA LYS A 72 -17.96 -6.91 8.29
C LYS A 72 -17.17 -5.91 7.46
N VAL A 73 -17.86 -5.23 6.54
CA VAL A 73 -17.29 -4.22 5.64
C VAL A 73 -18.05 -2.91 5.77
N THR A 74 -17.31 -1.84 6.01
CA THR A 74 -17.81 -0.46 5.92
C THR A 74 -17.23 0.16 4.65
N ILE A 75 -18.06 0.85 3.86
CA ILE A 75 -17.61 1.56 2.67
C ILE A 75 -17.59 3.06 2.90
N ILE A 76 -16.56 3.74 2.42
CA ILE A 76 -16.45 5.21 2.42
C ILE A 76 -16.12 5.66 1.00
N VAL A 77 -17.02 6.47 0.44
CA VAL A 77 -16.78 7.07 -0.88
C VAL A 77 -16.01 8.37 -0.70
N ALA A 78 -14.78 8.38 -1.20
CA ALA A 78 -13.92 9.56 -1.13
C ALA A 78 -12.99 9.67 -2.35
N ASP A 79 -12.83 10.90 -2.83
CA ASP A 79 -11.77 11.24 -3.77
C ASP A 79 -10.54 11.72 -2.99
N LEU A 80 -9.47 10.93 -3.08
CA LEU A 80 -8.24 11.21 -2.35
C LEU A 80 -7.30 12.19 -3.07
N SER A 81 -7.67 12.71 -4.25
CA SER A 81 -7.02 13.90 -4.82
C SER A 81 -7.44 15.19 -4.10
N ASN A 82 -8.56 15.15 -3.38
CA ASN A 82 -9.05 16.26 -2.58
C ASN A 82 -8.53 16.15 -1.14
N GLU A 83 -7.64 17.07 -0.74
CA GLU A 83 -7.03 17.09 0.59
C GLU A 83 -8.06 17.14 1.73
N GLN A 84 -9.14 17.90 1.55
CA GLN A 84 -10.19 18.00 2.57
C GLN A 84 -10.91 16.65 2.77
N LYS A 85 -11.17 15.91 1.67
CA LYS A 85 -11.75 14.55 1.75
C LYS A 85 -10.82 13.56 2.43
N VAL A 86 -9.50 13.70 2.27
CA VAL A 86 -8.51 12.89 2.99
C VAL A 86 -8.56 13.17 4.51
N LYS A 87 -8.65 14.44 4.89
CA LYS A 87 -8.78 14.83 6.31
C LYS A 87 -10.10 14.36 6.91
N GLU A 88 -11.21 14.49 6.18
CA GLU A 88 -12.53 13.99 6.58
C GLU A 88 -12.51 12.45 6.78
N LEU A 89 -11.86 11.70 5.88
CA LEU A 89 -11.68 10.26 6.00
C LEU A 89 -11.02 9.89 7.35
N TYR A 90 -9.95 10.58 7.71
CA TYR A 90 -9.32 10.34 9.01
C TYR A 90 -10.27 10.68 10.17
N VAL A 91 -10.96 11.81 10.13
CA VAL A 91 -11.89 12.21 11.20
C VAL A 91 -13.02 11.19 11.38
N LEU A 92 -13.57 10.65 10.29
CA LEU A 92 -14.60 9.62 10.31
C LEU A 92 -14.12 8.29 10.90
N THR A 93 -12.83 7.99 10.73
CA THR A 93 -12.29 6.66 11.07
C THR A 93 -11.38 6.64 12.28
N LYS A 94 -10.97 7.79 12.84
CA LYS A 94 -10.04 7.86 13.99
C LYS A 94 -10.51 7.13 15.25
N LYS A 95 -11.83 7.01 15.45
CA LYS A 95 -12.43 6.28 16.60
C LYS A 95 -12.57 4.77 16.35
N GLU A 96 -12.33 4.31 15.14
CA GLU A 96 -12.50 2.91 14.74
C GLU A 96 -11.33 2.00 15.14
N ASN A 97 -10.30 2.54 15.81
CA ASN A 97 -9.11 1.78 16.24
C ASN A 97 -8.48 0.95 15.11
N ILE A 98 -8.18 1.60 13.98
CA ILE A 98 -7.61 0.95 12.80
C ILE A 98 -6.29 0.28 13.14
N ASP A 99 -6.21 -1.04 13.01
CA ASP A 99 -4.99 -1.83 13.25
C ASP A 99 -4.07 -1.85 12.04
N ILE A 100 -4.65 -1.82 10.83
CA ILE A 100 -3.91 -1.86 9.57
C ILE A 100 -4.37 -0.72 8.67
N LEU A 101 -3.45 0.16 8.27
CA LEU A 101 -3.66 1.15 7.22
C LEU A 101 -2.98 0.66 5.94
N ILE A 102 -3.74 0.56 4.84
CA ILE A 102 -3.23 0.26 3.50
C ILE A 102 -3.43 1.48 2.60
N ASN A 103 -2.38 2.25 2.40
CA ASN A 103 -2.33 3.34 1.44
C ASN A 103 -2.03 2.77 0.04
N ASN A 104 -3.08 2.33 -0.67
CA ASN A 104 -2.96 1.71 -1.98
C ASN A 104 -3.52 2.58 -3.11
N ALA A 105 -4.40 3.53 -2.84
CA ALA A 105 -4.91 4.43 -3.85
C ALA A 105 -3.77 5.12 -4.60
N GLY A 106 -3.88 5.19 -5.92
CA GLY A 106 -2.89 5.83 -6.77
C GLY A 106 -3.04 5.40 -8.21
N PHE A 107 -2.53 6.24 -9.10
CA PHE A 107 -2.52 6.00 -10.54
C PHE A 107 -1.24 6.53 -11.17
N GLY A 108 -1.04 6.24 -12.44
CA GLY A 108 0.08 6.73 -13.23
C GLY A 108 -0.40 7.33 -14.53
N MET A 109 0.46 8.11 -15.16
CA MET A 109 0.24 8.70 -16.47
C MET A 109 1.50 8.51 -17.31
N PHE A 110 1.30 8.24 -18.60
CA PHE A 110 2.36 8.05 -19.58
C PHE A 110 2.33 9.19 -20.59
N GLY A 111 3.49 9.76 -20.90
CA GLY A 111 3.69 10.81 -21.90
C GLY A 111 4.97 11.56 -21.66
N GLU A 112 5.35 12.39 -22.63
CA GLU A 112 6.42 13.38 -22.44
C GLU A 112 5.93 14.45 -21.48
N PHE A 113 6.79 14.87 -20.54
CA PHE A 113 6.43 15.80 -19.47
C PHE A 113 5.79 17.10 -19.96
N THR A 114 6.21 17.58 -21.12
CA THR A 114 5.69 18.82 -21.74
C THR A 114 4.35 18.63 -22.46
N THR A 115 3.89 17.39 -22.65
CA THR A 115 2.67 17.08 -23.41
C THR A 115 1.57 16.46 -22.54
N THR A 116 1.91 16.04 -21.32
CA THR A 116 0.93 15.50 -20.38
C THR A 116 0.07 16.61 -19.77
N ASP A 117 -1.16 16.28 -19.41
CA ASP A 117 -2.09 17.22 -18.80
C ASP A 117 -1.67 17.58 -17.36
N LEU A 118 -1.43 18.87 -17.11
CA LEU A 118 -0.97 19.38 -15.82
C LEU A 118 -1.97 19.06 -14.69
N GLN A 119 -3.27 19.19 -14.94
CA GLN A 119 -4.28 18.97 -13.91
C GLN A 119 -4.29 17.50 -13.47
N GLN A 120 -4.17 16.55 -14.40
CA GLN A 120 -4.05 15.14 -14.09
C GLN A 120 -2.76 14.81 -13.34
N GLU A 121 -1.64 15.49 -13.66
CA GLU A 121 -0.39 15.33 -12.90
C GLU A 121 -0.53 15.82 -11.46
N LEU A 122 -1.19 16.96 -11.24
CA LEU A 122 -1.45 17.50 -9.90
C LEU A 122 -2.38 16.55 -9.11
N GLU A 123 -3.44 16.04 -9.71
CA GLU A 123 -4.28 15.02 -9.09
C GLU A 123 -3.53 13.73 -8.73
N MET A 124 -2.57 13.33 -9.58
CA MET A 124 -1.69 12.19 -9.31
C MET A 124 -0.77 12.49 -8.11
N ILE A 125 -0.20 13.68 -8.02
CA ILE A 125 0.61 14.11 -6.87
C ILE A 125 -0.24 14.13 -5.60
N ASP A 126 -1.43 14.71 -5.66
CA ASP A 126 -2.35 14.76 -4.52
C ASP A 126 -2.74 13.36 -4.03
N THR A 127 -3.10 12.46 -4.94
CA THR A 127 -3.47 11.09 -4.59
C THR A 127 -2.28 10.25 -4.13
N ASN A 128 -1.17 10.26 -4.90
CA ASN A 128 -0.04 9.35 -4.67
C ASN A 128 0.87 9.82 -3.53
N ILE A 129 0.95 11.13 -3.27
CA ILE A 129 1.84 11.73 -2.26
C ILE A 129 1.03 12.30 -1.11
N LYS A 130 0.21 13.34 -1.36
CA LYS A 130 -0.41 14.12 -0.30
C LYS A 130 -1.36 13.28 0.55
N ALA A 131 -2.23 12.49 -0.08
CA ALA A 131 -3.12 11.59 0.63
C ALA A 131 -2.35 10.55 1.47
N VAL A 132 -1.33 9.91 0.88
CA VAL A 132 -0.48 8.94 1.59
C VAL A 132 0.23 9.59 2.78
N HIS A 133 0.77 10.80 2.60
CA HIS A 133 1.46 11.54 3.67
C HIS A 133 0.51 11.85 4.84
N ILE A 134 -0.67 12.42 4.53
CA ILE A 134 -1.65 12.82 5.55
C ILE A 134 -2.12 11.61 6.34
N LEU A 135 -2.57 10.55 5.66
CA LEU A 135 -3.09 9.36 6.32
C LEU A 135 -2.00 8.65 7.12
N THR A 136 -0.80 8.48 6.54
CA THR A 136 0.33 7.87 7.25
C THR A 136 0.65 8.63 8.52
N LYS A 137 0.76 9.97 8.47
CA LYS A 137 1.08 10.80 9.63
C LYS A 137 0.00 10.72 10.71
N ALA A 138 -1.27 10.81 10.31
CA ALA A 138 -2.40 10.79 11.23
C ALA A 138 -2.54 9.43 11.95
N PHE A 139 -2.57 8.34 11.19
CA PHE A 139 -2.72 7.01 11.77
C PHE A 139 -1.47 6.53 12.51
N LEU A 140 -0.26 6.90 12.06
CA LEU A 140 0.97 6.58 12.78
C LEU A 140 0.96 7.18 14.18
N LYS A 141 0.51 8.46 14.32
CA LYS A 141 0.38 9.12 15.63
C LYS A 141 -0.58 8.37 16.57
N ASP A 142 -1.68 7.84 16.04
CA ASP A 142 -2.64 7.08 16.85
C ASP A 142 -2.11 5.68 17.20
N MET A 143 -1.44 5.02 16.24
CA MET A 143 -0.81 3.71 16.45
C MET A 143 0.35 3.80 17.46
N GLU A 144 1.15 4.86 17.43
CA GLU A 144 2.19 5.11 18.45
C GLU A 144 1.59 5.21 19.86
N LYS A 145 0.50 5.96 20.04
CA LYS A 145 -0.21 6.07 21.34
C LYS A 145 -0.69 4.71 21.83
N ARG A 146 -1.23 3.87 20.94
CA ARG A 146 -1.71 2.51 21.26
C ARG A 146 -0.56 1.49 21.34
N LYS A 147 0.67 1.89 20.97
CA LYS A 147 1.84 1.01 20.87
C LYS A 147 1.61 -0.23 19.98
N SER A 148 0.74 -0.12 18.97
CA SER A 148 0.40 -1.23 18.06
C SER A 148 -0.19 -0.70 16.76
N GLY A 149 0.18 -1.31 15.64
CA GLY A 149 -0.40 -1.04 14.31
C GLY A 149 0.52 -1.44 13.16
N TYR A 150 -0.07 -1.47 11.98
CA TYR A 150 0.62 -1.77 10.72
C TYR A 150 0.26 -0.73 9.67
N ILE A 151 1.24 -0.20 8.98
CA ILE A 151 1.04 0.70 7.83
C ILE A 151 1.74 0.08 6.62
N LEU A 152 0.97 -0.15 5.56
CA LEU A 152 1.48 -0.55 4.26
C LEU A 152 1.28 0.58 3.25
N ASN A 153 2.35 1.17 2.80
CA ASN A 153 2.33 2.14 1.70
C ASN A 153 2.64 1.43 0.38
N VAL A 154 1.76 1.56 -0.61
CA VAL A 154 1.96 0.93 -1.91
C VAL A 154 2.69 1.89 -2.84
N ALA A 155 3.99 1.64 -3.00
CA ALA A 155 4.83 2.30 -3.98
C ALA A 155 4.83 1.52 -5.32
N SER A 156 5.98 1.27 -5.89
CA SER A 156 6.21 0.53 -7.14
C SER A 156 7.71 0.24 -7.29
N SER A 157 8.09 -0.68 -8.16
CA SER A 157 9.47 -0.79 -8.65
C SER A 157 9.95 0.50 -9.36
N ALA A 158 9.03 1.34 -9.81
CA ALA A 158 9.29 2.69 -10.31
C ALA A 158 9.99 3.60 -9.28
N ALA A 159 9.90 3.28 -8.00
CA ALA A 159 10.53 4.03 -6.92
C ALA A 159 12.07 3.91 -6.87
N PHE A 160 12.64 2.98 -7.61
CA PHE A 160 14.08 2.67 -7.48
C PHE A 160 14.98 3.42 -8.45
N GLN A 161 14.41 4.14 -9.40
CA GLN A 161 15.14 4.92 -10.41
C GLN A 161 14.23 5.98 -11.03
N PRO A 162 14.76 7.02 -11.67
CA PRO A 162 13.97 7.95 -12.48
C PRO A 162 13.40 7.25 -13.72
N GLY A 163 12.19 7.66 -14.15
CA GLY A 163 11.49 7.04 -15.29
C GLY A 163 11.04 8.06 -16.34
N PRO A 164 11.84 8.31 -17.39
CA PRO A 164 11.41 9.13 -18.52
C PRO A 164 10.08 8.63 -19.11
N LEU A 165 9.25 9.50 -19.64
CA LEU A 165 7.89 9.27 -20.15
C LEU A 165 6.85 8.88 -19.07
N MET A 166 7.28 8.81 -17.80
CA MET A 166 6.41 8.66 -16.63
C MET A 166 7.00 9.41 -15.43
N SER A 167 7.61 10.56 -15.68
CA SER A 167 8.46 11.27 -14.73
C SER A 167 7.78 11.55 -13.41
N THR A 168 6.59 12.13 -13.44
CA THR A 168 5.79 12.45 -12.25
C THR A 168 5.41 11.19 -11.48
N TYR A 169 4.96 10.13 -12.17
CA TYR A 169 4.62 8.86 -11.50
C TYR A 169 5.81 8.26 -10.75
N TYR A 170 6.99 8.17 -11.40
CA TYR A 170 8.20 7.63 -10.77
C TYR A 170 8.61 8.47 -9.56
N ALA A 171 8.56 9.80 -9.68
CA ALA A 171 8.85 10.71 -8.58
C ALA A 171 7.88 10.51 -7.40
N THR A 172 6.56 10.37 -7.66
CA THR A 172 5.59 10.11 -6.59
C THR A 172 5.86 8.80 -5.86
N LYS A 173 6.24 7.74 -6.59
CA LYS A 173 6.53 6.43 -5.99
C LYS A 173 7.86 6.40 -5.24
N SER A 174 8.86 7.17 -5.69
CA SER A 174 10.10 7.41 -4.95
C SER A 174 9.84 8.13 -3.63
N TYR A 175 8.99 9.16 -3.62
CA TYR A 175 8.58 9.84 -2.39
C TYR A 175 8.00 8.85 -1.37
N VAL A 176 7.03 8.05 -1.78
CA VAL A 176 6.37 7.05 -0.90
C VAL A 176 7.37 6.03 -0.34
N TYR A 177 8.29 5.56 -1.19
CA TYR A 177 9.33 4.62 -0.77
C TYR A 177 10.25 5.23 0.28
N GLN A 178 10.84 6.41 -0.01
CA GLN A 178 11.78 7.10 0.86
C GLN A 178 11.14 7.49 2.20
N LEU A 179 9.93 8.03 2.17
CA LEU A 179 9.17 8.35 3.38
C LEU A 179 8.97 7.11 4.25
N SER A 180 8.55 6.00 3.65
CA SER A 180 8.28 4.77 4.39
C SER A 180 9.54 4.18 5.02
N GLU A 181 10.68 4.24 4.33
CA GLU A 181 11.98 3.77 4.80
C GLU A 181 12.46 4.60 6.00
N ALA A 182 12.34 5.94 5.91
CA ALA A 182 12.69 6.85 7.00
C ALA A 182 11.82 6.60 8.24
N LEU A 183 10.49 6.57 8.08
CA LEU A 183 9.55 6.33 9.17
C LEU A 183 9.77 4.95 9.83
N TRP A 184 10.03 3.90 9.05
CA TRP A 184 10.37 2.59 9.61
C TRP A 184 11.60 2.67 10.51
N TYR A 185 12.65 3.39 10.07
CA TYR A 185 13.87 3.53 10.88
C TYR A 185 13.63 4.33 12.17
N GLU A 186 12.81 5.39 12.11
CA GLU A 186 12.39 6.15 13.28
C GLU A 186 11.64 5.25 14.28
N GLN A 187 10.69 4.43 13.81
CA GLN A 187 9.97 3.49 14.66
C GLN A 187 10.91 2.46 15.30
N LYS A 188 11.88 1.97 14.55
CA LYS A 188 12.91 1.05 15.05
C LYS A 188 13.76 1.69 16.14
N LYS A 189 14.18 2.96 15.98
CA LYS A 189 14.93 3.70 17.00
C LYS A 189 14.13 3.93 18.27
N LYS A 190 12.82 4.23 18.14
CA LYS A 190 11.89 4.35 19.28
C LYS A 190 11.54 3.01 19.94
N LYS A 191 12.03 1.87 19.44
CA LYS A 191 11.62 0.52 19.85
C LYS A 191 10.09 0.36 19.83
N SER A 192 9.44 0.98 18.86
CA SER A 192 7.99 0.94 18.68
C SER A 192 7.52 -0.43 18.17
N ASN A 193 6.34 -0.86 18.60
CA ASN A 193 5.67 -2.03 18.03
C ASN A 193 4.87 -1.72 16.76
N VAL A 194 4.90 -0.47 16.28
CA VAL A 194 4.26 -0.10 15.01
C VAL A 194 5.14 -0.51 13.85
N GLN A 195 4.58 -1.29 12.94
CA GLN A 195 5.28 -1.74 11.73
C GLN A 195 4.95 -0.84 10.54
N ILE A 196 5.98 -0.26 9.94
CA ILE A 196 5.89 0.43 8.65
C ILE A 196 6.45 -0.48 7.56
N SER A 197 5.70 -0.65 6.48
CA SER A 197 6.09 -1.44 5.32
C SER A 197 5.81 -0.68 4.03
N VAL A 198 6.65 -0.89 3.03
CA VAL A 198 6.43 -0.37 1.68
C VAL A 198 6.42 -1.51 0.67
N LEU A 199 5.34 -1.58 -0.11
CA LEU A 199 5.18 -2.54 -1.19
C LEU A 199 5.67 -1.93 -2.50
N CYS A 200 6.69 -2.53 -3.11
CA CYS A 200 7.26 -2.11 -4.39
C CYS A 200 7.10 -3.22 -5.44
N PRO A 201 5.90 -3.41 -6.00
CA PRO A 201 5.68 -4.41 -7.02
C PRO A 201 6.26 -3.98 -8.37
N GLY A 202 6.67 -4.95 -9.17
CA GLY A 202 6.83 -4.77 -10.61
C GLY A 202 5.47 -4.70 -11.32
N PRO A 203 5.41 -5.00 -12.64
CA PRO A 203 4.15 -5.10 -13.37
C PRO A 203 3.18 -6.09 -12.72
N VAL A 204 1.96 -5.64 -12.47
CA VAL A 204 0.87 -6.43 -11.87
C VAL A 204 -0.33 -6.40 -12.81
N ASP A 205 -1.00 -7.52 -12.97
CA ASP A 205 -2.22 -7.64 -13.76
C ASP A 205 -3.38 -6.94 -13.03
N THR A 206 -3.62 -5.70 -13.41
CA THR A 206 -4.65 -4.82 -12.84
C THR A 206 -5.11 -3.82 -13.90
N ASN A 207 -6.17 -3.08 -13.60
CA ASN A 207 -6.63 -1.99 -14.48
C ASN A 207 -5.67 -0.78 -14.54
N PHE A 208 -4.56 -0.80 -13.80
CA PHE A 208 -3.56 0.27 -13.81
C PHE A 208 -3.03 0.56 -15.23
N ASN A 209 -2.85 -0.48 -16.04
CA ASN A 209 -2.33 -0.37 -17.39
C ASN A 209 -3.26 0.47 -18.29
N ASN A 210 -4.56 0.26 -18.18
CA ASN A 210 -5.56 1.00 -18.94
C ASN A 210 -5.60 2.47 -18.47
N VAL A 211 -5.54 2.71 -17.16
CA VAL A 211 -5.56 4.07 -16.59
C VAL A 211 -4.28 4.84 -16.96
N ALA A 212 -3.13 4.19 -16.91
CA ALA A 212 -1.85 4.82 -17.23
C ALA A 212 -1.55 4.90 -18.75
N GLY A 213 -2.40 4.29 -19.60
CA GLY A 213 -2.19 4.26 -21.05
C GLY A 213 -0.96 3.43 -21.47
N VAL A 214 -0.62 2.36 -20.74
CA VAL A 214 0.61 1.58 -20.99
C VAL A 214 0.33 0.11 -21.23
N LYS A 215 1.14 -0.55 -22.07
CA LYS A 215 1.21 -2.00 -22.21
C LYS A 215 2.55 -2.51 -21.69
N PHE A 216 2.55 -3.50 -20.80
CA PHE A 216 3.81 -4.05 -20.29
C PHE A 216 4.38 -5.11 -21.25
N GLY A 217 5.65 -4.98 -21.59
CA GLY A 217 6.40 -5.98 -22.37
C GLY A 217 6.87 -7.21 -21.58
N VAL A 218 6.51 -7.30 -20.27
CA VAL A 218 6.85 -8.43 -19.39
C VAL A 218 5.57 -9.00 -18.81
N LYS A 219 5.53 -10.32 -18.64
CA LYS A 219 4.39 -11.01 -18.01
C LYS A 219 4.16 -10.44 -16.60
N PRO A 220 2.98 -9.86 -16.34
CA PRO A 220 2.68 -9.28 -15.04
C PRO A 220 2.44 -10.37 -13.98
N LEU A 221 2.66 -10.03 -12.72
CA LEU A 221 2.28 -10.88 -11.60
C LEU A 221 0.75 -10.80 -11.38
N LYS A 222 0.15 -11.89 -10.92
CA LYS A 222 -1.26 -11.87 -10.49
C LYS A 222 -1.41 -10.97 -9.26
N SER A 223 -2.41 -10.09 -9.26
CA SER A 223 -2.68 -9.17 -8.13
C SER A 223 -3.00 -9.92 -6.84
N THR A 224 -3.67 -11.08 -6.92
CA THR A 224 -3.94 -11.97 -5.78
C THR A 224 -2.66 -12.49 -5.12
N TYR A 225 -1.64 -12.86 -5.91
CA TYR A 225 -0.33 -13.25 -5.37
C TYR A 225 0.36 -12.07 -4.67
N VAL A 226 0.36 -10.90 -5.31
CA VAL A 226 0.99 -9.69 -4.78
C VAL A 226 0.33 -9.28 -3.46
N ALA A 227 -0.99 -9.30 -3.38
CA ALA A 227 -1.77 -8.97 -2.21
C ALA A 227 -1.45 -9.91 -1.02
N LYS A 228 -1.56 -11.23 -1.24
CA LYS A 228 -1.22 -12.23 -0.23
C LYS A 228 0.23 -12.07 0.23
N TYR A 229 1.17 -12.00 -0.70
CA TYR A 229 2.58 -11.85 -0.41
C TYR A 229 2.87 -10.60 0.42
N ALA A 230 2.25 -9.46 0.08
CA ALA A 230 2.45 -8.20 0.78
C ALA A 230 2.00 -8.28 2.25
N ILE A 231 0.81 -8.80 2.49
CA ILE A 231 0.24 -8.92 3.84
C ILE A 231 1.04 -9.91 4.69
N ASP A 232 1.39 -11.09 4.16
CA ASP A 232 2.19 -12.08 4.89
C ASP A 232 3.60 -11.54 5.23
N GLN A 233 4.24 -10.82 4.29
CA GLN A 233 5.56 -10.20 4.57
C GLN A 233 5.46 -9.07 5.60
N MET A 234 4.39 -8.29 5.61
CA MET A 234 4.17 -7.20 6.57
C MET A 234 3.88 -7.75 7.96
N ILE A 235 2.90 -8.65 8.09
CA ILE A 235 2.39 -9.11 9.39
C ILE A 235 3.31 -10.18 10.00
N ASP A 236 3.61 -11.24 9.25
CA ASP A 236 4.32 -12.40 9.79
C ASP A 236 5.84 -12.19 9.83
N LYS A 237 6.39 -11.48 8.84
CA LYS A 237 7.85 -11.28 8.69
C LYS A 237 8.32 -9.89 9.09
N LYS A 238 7.41 -8.95 9.36
CA LYS A 238 7.70 -7.55 9.71
C LYS A 238 8.71 -6.89 8.76
N LYS A 239 8.61 -7.20 7.46
CA LYS A 239 9.49 -6.65 6.43
C LYS A 239 9.15 -5.18 6.18
N MET A 240 10.16 -4.31 6.21
CA MET A 240 10.04 -2.92 5.78
C MET A 240 9.81 -2.84 4.26
N LEU A 241 10.72 -3.42 3.48
CA LEU A 241 10.64 -3.41 2.03
C LEU A 241 10.11 -4.75 1.51
N ILE A 242 9.00 -4.69 0.77
CA ILE A 242 8.33 -5.85 0.21
C ILE A 242 8.37 -5.75 -1.31
N ILE A 243 9.14 -6.64 -1.95
CA ILE A 243 9.27 -6.73 -3.41
C ILE A 243 8.77 -8.11 -3.84
N PRO A 244 7.57 -8.22 -4.45
CA PRO A 244 7.08 -9.46 -5.03
C PRO A 244 7.91 -9.86 -6.25
N GLY A 245 8.25 -11.16 -6.33
CA GLY A 245 9.00 -11.73 -7.46
C GLY A 245 10.52 -11.53 -7.39
N PHE A 246 11.23 -12.62 -7.70
CA PHE A 246 12.71 -12.67 -7.61
C PHE A 246 13.40 -11.71 -8.59
N LYS A 247 12.89 -11.62 -9.84
CA LYS A 247 13.48 -10.75 -10.87
C LYS A 247 13.55 -9.28 -10.44
N MET A 248 12.53 -8.77 -9.75
CA MET A 248 12.51 -7.38 -9.27
C MET A 248 13.48 -7.15 -8.10
N LYS A 249 13.70 -8.15 -7.25
CA LYS A 249 14.72 -8.10 -6.20
C LYS A 249 16.11 -7.99 -6.78
N CYS A 250 16.41 -8.83 -7.79
CA CYS A 250 17.67 -8.79 -8.53
C CYS A 250 17.85 -7.43 -9.25
N ALA A 251 16.83 -6.93 -9.92
CA ALA A 251 16.89 -5.64 -10.61
C ALA A 251 17.23 -4.50 -9.65
N LYS A 252 16.60 -4.46 -8.46
CA LYS A 252 16.95 -3.48 -7.42
C LYS A 252 18.38 -3.64 -6.92
N PHE A 253 18.82 -4.87 -6.69
CA PHE A 253 20.16 -5.13 -6.17
C PHE A 253 21.26 -4.71 -7.17
N PHE A 254 21.16 -5.21 -8.40
CA PHE A 254 22.14 -4.91 -9.44
C PHE A 254 22.08 -3.47 -9.95
N GLY A 255 20.89 -2.85 -9.92
CA GLY A 255 20.73 -1.43 -10.30
C GLY A 255 21.60 -0.47 -9.49
N ARG A 256 22.02 -0.84 -8.27
CA ARG A 256 22.91 -0.02 -7.44
C ARG A 256 24.33 0.11 -7.98
N PHE A 257 24.74 -0.80 -8.85
CA PHE A 257 26.10 -0.85 -9.44
C PHE A 257 26.14 -0.24 -10.84
N LEU A 258 25.00 0.21 -11.36
CA LEU A 258 24.89 0.78 -12.70
C LEU A 258 24.87 2.31 -12.63
N SER A 259 25.47 2.96 -13.61
CA SER A 259 25.43 4.42 -13.69
C SER A 259 24.03 4.92 -14.02
N ASP A 260 23.68 6.10 -13.51
CA ASP A 260 22.38 6.74 -13.76
C ASP A 260 22.09 6.90 -15.25
N LYS A 261 23.11 7.28 -16.05
CA LYS A 261 22.97 7.39 -17.52
C LYS A 261 22.58 6.08 -18.17
N PHE A 262 23.12 4.96 -17.71
CA PHE A 262 22.77 3.63 -18.22
C PHE A 262 21.34 3.26 -17.82
N LEU A 263 20.97 3.44 -16.55
CA LEU A 263 19.63 3.18 -16.03
C LEU A 263 18.58 4.01 -16.77
N LEU A 264 18.83 5.29 -17.00
CA LEU A 264 17.94 6.19 -17.75
C LEU A 264 17.74 5.73 -19.19
N ARG A 265 18.82 5.34 -19.89
CA ARG A 265 18.72 4.79 -21.25
C ARG A 265 17.87 3.50 -21.30
N CYS A 266 18.08 2.61 -20.34
CA CYS A 266 17.30 1.39 -20.22
C CYS A 266 15.81 1.70 -19.90
N ALA A 267 15.56 2.57 -18.94
CA ALA A 267 14.23 2.99 -18.58
C ALA A 267 13.49 3.62 -19.77
N TYR A 268 14.10 4.56 -20.47
CA TYR A 268 13.52 5.20 -21.64
C TYR A 268 13.16 4.19 -22.73
N ARG A 269 14.08 3.25 -23.07
CA ARG A 269 13.82 2.22 -24.07
C ARG A 269 12.65 1.30 -23.67
N ILE A 270 12.57 0.93 -22.38
CA ILE A 270 11.48 0.10 -21.85
C ILE A 270 10.15 0.88 -21.92
N GLN A 271 10.14 2.14 -21.53
CA GLN A 271 8.94 2.98 -21.54
C GLN A 271 8.46 3.24 -22.97
N LYS A 272 9.38 3.57 -23.90
CA LYS A 272 9.02 3.80 -25.32
C LYS A 272 8.34 2.59 -25.96
N LYS A 273 8.68 1.38 -25.56
CA LYS A 273 8.01 0.15 -26.01
C LYS A 273 6.59 -0.01 -25.46
N LYS A 274 6.20 0.74 -24.43
CA LYS A 274 4.86 0.70 -23.82
C LYS A 274 3.89 1.69 -24.47
N ALA A 275 4.38 2.58 -25.32
CA ALA A 275 3.63 3.65 -26.01
C ALA A 275 2.71 3.15 -27.14
N LYS A 276 2.25 1.91 -27.12
CA LYS A 276 1.36 1.35 -28.16
C LYS A 276 0.19 0.62 -27.53
#